data_7cf23b9c4fd3aea94a7b625bbdac27cd
#
_entry.id   7cf23b9c4fd3aea94a7b625bbdac27cd
#
_cell.length_a   1.000
_cell.length_b   1.000
_cell.length_c   1.000
_cell.angle_alpha   90.00
_cell.angle_beta   90.00
_cell.angle_gamma   90.00
#
_symmetry.space_group_name_H-M   'P 1'
#
loop_
_entity.id
_entity.type
_entity.pdbx_description
1 polymer ?
#
loop_
_entity_poly.entity_id
_entity_poly.type
_entity_poly.pdbx_seq_one_letter_code
_entity_poly.pdbx_strand_id
1 'polypeptide(L)'
;GNLSDFIISSFANDSAYAAVFIPGGHGAMNGIPENRNVAKTLNWAHNNDLFTITLCHGPGSLLSTTLDNQEFTYKGYKMAVFPDAVDEMTPMVGYLPGHMKAGVSERLKNLGAIIVNTESDNTTVRDRDLITGASPLASDELGKLAASTLLKEI
;
A
#
# COMPACT_ATOMS: atom_id res chain seq x y z
N GLY A 1 11.26 -8.95 16.23
CA GLY A 1 10.24 -9.98 15.96
C GLY A 1 9.94 -10.10 14.49
N ASN A 2 9.41 -11.20 14.06
CA ASN A 2 8.97 -11.37 12.69
C ASN A 2 7.45 -11.12 12.57
N LEU A 3 6.97 -10.97 11.32
CA LEU A 3 5.57 -10.65 11.06
C LEU A 3 4.62 -11.77 11.52
N SER A 4 5.04 -13.03 11.47
CA SER A 4 4.23 -14.15 11.95
C SER A 4 3.99 -14.10 13.47
N ASP A 5 5.01 -13.75 14.24
CA ASP A 5 4.88 -13.63 15.70
C ASP A 5 3.98 -12.45 16.07
N PHE A 6 4.10 -11.34 15.33
CA PHE A 6 3.22 -10.18 15.48
C PHE A 6 1.75 -10.55 15.22
N ILE A 7 1.47 -11.26 14.14
CA ILE A 7 0.11 -11.68 13.79
C ILE A 7 -0.50 -12.53 14.92
N ILE A 8 0.22 -13.51 15.43
CA ILE A 8 -0.26 -14.38 16.51
C ILE A 8 -0.57 -13.59 17.79
N SER A 9 0.29 -12.64 18.14
CA SER A 9 0.13 -11.86 19.37
C SER A 9 -0.91 -10.74 19.25
N SER A 10 -1.04 -10.13 18.07
CA SER A 10 -1.81 -8.91 17.90
C SER A 10 -3.26 -9.14 17.50
N PHE A 11 -3.56 -10.26 16.84
CA PHE A 11 -4.94 -10.62 16.53
C PHE A 11 -5.76 -10.99 17.78
N ALA A 12 -5.08 -11.26 18.88
CA ALA A 12 -5.70 -11.52 20.19
C ALA A 12 -5.94 -10.24 21.02
N ASN A 13 -5.40 -9.08 20.62
CA ASN A 13 -5.46 -7.83 21.37
C ASN A 13 -5.90 -6.67 20.46
N ASP A 14 -7.18 -6.39 20.37
CA ASP A 14 -7.84 -5.51 19.41
C ASP A 14 -7.46 -4.02 19.51
N SER A 15 -6.96 -3.57 20.65
CA SER A 15 -6.94 -2.15 20.96
C SER A 15 -5.58 -1.46 20.92
N ALA A 16 -4.51 -2.18 20.56
CA ALA A 16 -3.15 -1.66 20.67
C ALA A 16 -2.69 -0.82 19.47
N TYR A 17 -3.38 -0.93 18.34
CA TYR A 17 -2.95 -0.33 17.07
C TYR A 17 -4.07 0.46 16.40
N ALA A 18 -3.73 1.60 15.80
CA ALA A 18 -4.65 2.44 15.04
C ALA A 18 -4.50 2.29 13.52
N ALA A 19 -3.33 1.87 13.07
CA ALA A 19 -3.01 1.78 11.65
C ALA A 19 -1.86 0.81 11.36
N VAL A 20 -1.81 0.35 10.12
CA VAL A 20 -0.67 -0.32 9.50
C VAL A 20 -0.04 0.64 8.50
N PHE A 21 1.25 0.88 8.61
CA PHE A 21 2.01 1.68 7.65
C PHE A 21 2.96 0.81 6.84
N ILE A 22 2.84 0.89 5.51
CA ILE A 22 3.71 0.17 4.59
C ILE A 22 4.45 1.20 3.73
N PRO A 23 5.75 1.40 3.96
CA PRO A 23 6.56 2.32 3.17
C PRO A 23 6.74 1.82 1.74
N GLY A 24 7.23 2.71 0.88
CA GLY A 24 7.52 2.41 -0.51
C GLY A 24 8.93 1.88 -0.75
N GLY A 25 9.42 2.19 -1.94
CA GLY A 25 10.66 1.70 -2.50
C GLY A 25 10.42 0.51 -3.41
N HIS A 26 11.28 0.33 -4.44
CA HIS A 26 11.15 -0.78 -5.39
C HIS A 26 11.22 -2.15 -4.72
N GLY A 27 11.92 -2.26 -3.60
CA GLY A 27 11.98 -3.46 -2.77
C GLY A 27 10.62 -3.93 -2.24
N ALA A 28 9.65 -3.01 -2.12
CA ALA A 28 8.29 -3.36 -1.72
C ALA A 28 7.58 -4.28 -2.74
N MET A 29 8.07 -4.34 -3.98
CA MET A 29 7.54 -5.24 -5.02
C MET A 29 8.21 -6.61 -5.03
N ASN A 30 9.20 -6.84 -4.18
CA ASN A 30 9.94 -8.09 -4.12
C ASN A 30 9.50 -8.94 -2.92
N GLY A 31 8.58 -9.85 -3.17
CA GLY A 31 8.08 -10.82 -2.18
C GLY A 31 6.96 -10.31 -1.28
N ILE A 32 6.75 -9.00 -1.13
CA ILE A 32 5.66 -8.45 -0.31
C ILE A 32 4.29 -8.73 -0.95
N PRO A 33 4.08 -8.50 -2.25
CA PRO A 33 2.80 -8.83 -2.90
C PRO A 33 2.40 -10.30 -2.81
N GLU A 34 3.37 -11.19 -2.67
CA GLU A 34 3.17 -12.64 -2.60
C GLU A 34 3.19 -13.19 -1.17
N ASN A 35 3.23 -12.31 -0.16
CA ASN A 35 3.39 -12.73 1.24
C ASN A 35 2.02 -12.89 1.93
N ARG A 36 1.70 -14.12 2.34
CA ARG A 36 0.44 -14.43 3.05
C ARG A 36 0.30 -13.73 4.41
N ASN A 37 1.40 -13.47 5.09
CA ASN A 37 1.36 -12.75 6.37
C ASN A 37 1.05 -11.27 6.18
N VAL A 38 1.50 -10.68 5.09
CA VAL A 38 1.11 -9.32 4.70
C VAL A 38 -0.40 -9.28 4.41
N ALA A 39 -0.92 -10.24 3.64
CA ALA A 39 -2.35 -10.36 3.37
C ALA A 39 -3.19 -10.46 4.66
N LYS A 40 -2.77 -11.30 5.59
CA LYS A 40 -3.44 -11.46 6.90
C LYS A 40 -3.43 -10.16 7.69
N THR A 41 -2.32 -9.44 7.72
CA THR A 41 -2.19 -8.17 8.43
C THR A 41 -3.10 -7.10 7.83
N LEU A 42 -3.12 -6.99 6.51
CA LEU A 42 -3.98 -6.02 5.80
C LEU A 42 -5.47 -6.32 6.01
N ASN A 43 -5.87 -7.57 5.88
CA ASN A 43 -7.25 -7.98 6.10
C ASN A 43 -7.68 -7.84 7.56
N TRP A 44 -6.78 -8.13 8.51
CA TRP A 44 -7.02 -7.88 9.91
C TRP A 44 -7.26 -6.39 10.19
N ALA A 45 -6.40 -5.51 9.67
CA ALA A 45 -6.58 -4.07 9.83
C ALA A 45 -7.91 -3.60 9.22
N HIS A 46 -8.21 -4.03 8.00
CA HIS A 46 -9.45 -3.70 7.31
C HIS A 46 -10.70 -4.17 8.08
N ASN A 47 -10.70 -5.40 8.57
CA ASN A 47 -11.83 -5.98 9.29
C ASN A 47 -12.04 -5.41 10.70
N ASN A 48 -11.03 -4.75 11.26
CA ASN A 48 -11.08 -4.11 12.58
C ASN A 48 -11.16 -2.57 12.49
N ASP A 49 -11.52 -2.02 11.33
CA ASP A 49 -11.66 -0.58 11.09
C ASP A 49 -10.37 0.21 11.39
N LEU A 50 -9.21 -0.43 11.24
CA LEU A 50 -7.91 0.23 11.34
C LEU A 50 -7.52 0.80 9.98
N PHE A 51 -6.72 1.87 10.01
CA PHE A 51 -6.21 2.46 8.79
C PHE A 51 -5.04 1.68 8.19
N THR A 52 -5.00 1.61 6.87
CA THR A 52 -3.84 1.18 6.10
C THR A 52 -3.27 2.41 5.38
N ILE A 53 -1.99 2.68 5.62
CA ILE A 53 -1.28 3.85 5.08
C ILE A 53 -0.14 3.34 4.21
N THR A 54 -0.09 3.74 2.95
CA THR A 54 0.96 3.30 2.02
C THR A 54 1.51 4.47 1.20
N LEU A 55 2.74 4.33 0.73
CA LEU A 55 3.44 5.36 -0.04
C LEU A 55 4.14 4.76 -1.25
N CYS A 56 4.12 5.44 -2.39
CA CYS A 56 4.94 5.14 -3.56
C CYS A 56 4.61 3.74 -4.14
N HIS A 57 5.51 2.77 -4.00
CA HIS A 57 5.28 1.36 -4.35
C HIS A 57 4.61 0.54 -3.23
N GLY A 58 4.43 1.14 -2.05
CA GLY A 58 3.77 0.48 -0.91
C GLY A 58 2.41 -0.12 -1.22
N PRO A 59 1.55 0.52 -2.05
CA PRO A 59 0.29 -0.07 -2.48
C PRO A 59 0.39 -1.41 -3.20
N GLY A 60 1.56 -1.77 -3.71
CA GLY A 60 1.83 -3.12 -4.22
C GLY A 60 1.58 -4.23 -3.19
N SER A 61 1.73 -3.92 -1.91
CA SER A 61 1.40 -4.85 -0.81
C SER A 61 -0.07 -5.26 -0.79
N LEU A 62 -0.97 -4.39 -1.27
CA LEU A 62 -2.41 -4.64 -1.33
C LEU A 62 -2.74 -5.81 -2.26
N LEU A 63 -1.88 -6.09 -3.25
CA LEU A 63 -2.00 -7.26 -4.14
C LEU A 63 -2.01 -8.58 -3.37
N SER A 64 -1.37 -8.63 -2.20
CA SER A 64 -1.33 -9.84 -1.37
C SER A 64 -2.73 -10.30 -0.93
N THR A 65 -3.70 -9.41 -0.86
CA THR A 65 -5.08 -9.76 -0.47
C THR A 65 -5.79 -10.66 -1.47
N THR A 66 -5.26 -10.81 -2.69
CA THR A 66 -5.80 -11.72 -3.72
C THR A 66 -5.21 -13.12 -3.66
N LEU A 67 -4.24 -13.38 -2.80
CA LEU A 67 -3.64 -14.71 -2.65
C LEU A 67 -4.70 -15.74 -2.28
N ASP A 68 -4.45 -16.99 -2.69
CA ASP A 68 -5.36 -18.12 -2.45
C ASP A 68 -6.77 -17.88 -3.07
N ASN A 69 -6.83 -17.22 -4.23
CA ASN A 69 -8.05 -16.87 -4.98
C ASN A 69 -9.06 -16.01 -4.19
N GLN A 70 -8.58 -15.22 -3.24
CA GLN A 70 -9.43 -14.28 -2.51
C GLN A 70 -9.80 -13.07 -3.37
N GLU A 71 -10.96 -12.49 -3.11
CA GLU A 71 -11.35 -11.23 -3.73
C GLU A 71 -10.45 -10.09 -3.23
N PHE A 72 -10.10 -9.16 -4.12
CA PHE A 72 -9.30 -8.00 -3.77
C PHE A 72 -10.02 -7.14 -2.72
N THR A 73 -9.42 -7.02 -1.53
CA THR A 73 -10.01 -6.31 -0.38
C THR A 73 -10.30 -4.83 -0.69
N TYR A 74 -9.48 -4.21 -1.52
CA TYR A 74 -9.57 -2.79 -1.86
C TYR A 74 -10.18 -2.52 -3.24
N LYS A 75 -10.99 -3.45 -3.74
CA LYS A 75 -11.73 -3.25 -4.99
C LYS A 75 -12.64 -2.03 -4.88
N GLY A 76 -12.56 -1.14 -5.88
CA GLY A 76 -13.32 0.10 -5.92
C GLY A 76 -12.75 1.24 -5.06
N TYR A 77 -11.64 1.01 -4.35
CA TYR A 77 -10.96 2.06 -3.60
C TYR A 77 -10.17 2.99 -4.51
N LYS A 78 -10.22 4.27 -4.19
CA LYS A 78 -9.34 5.29 -4.78
C LYS A 78 -8.00 5.25 -4.07
N MET A 79 -6.90 5.30 -4.84
CA MET A 79 -5.55 5.29 -4.30
C MET A 79 -4.57 6.03 -5.19
N ALA A 80 -3.53 6.59 -4.58
CA ALA A 80 -2.37 7.15 -5.25
C ALA A 80 -1.24 6.13 -5.20
N VAL A 81 -0.57 5.91 -6.33
CA VAL A 81 0.45 4.86 -6.51
C VAL A 81 1.59 5.39 -7.36
N PHE A 82 2.80 4.89 -7.17
CA PHE A 82 3.92 5.24 -8.03
C PHE A 82 3.62 4.83 -9.49
N PRO A 83 3.77 5.75 -10.46
CA PRO A 83 3.35 5.49 -11.85
C PRO A 83 4.24 4.48 -12.57
N ASP A 84 3.64 3.55 -13.27
CA ASP A 84 4.34 2.53 -14.05
C ASP A 84 5.22 3.14 -15.16
N ALA A 85 4.75 4.21 -15.80
CA ALA A 85 5.52 4.90 -16.84
C ALA A 85 6.86 5.47 -16.32
N VAL A 86 6.90 5.88 -15.06
CA VAL A 86 8.16 6.34 -14.43
C VAL A 86 9.05 5.15 -14.12
N ASP A 87 8.51 4.03 -13.65
CA ASP A 87 9.25 2.80 -13.42
C ASP A 87 9.90 2.26 -14.70
N GLU A 88 9.22 2.34 -15.83
CA GLU A 88 9.75 1.92 -17.13
C GLU A 88 10.97 2.75 -17.57
N MET A 89 11.10 3.99 -17.10
CA MET A 89 12.26 4.85 -17.40
C MET A 89 13.43 4.67 -16.43
N THR A 90 13.22 4.09 -15.26
CA THR A 90 14.26 4.00 -14.22
C THR A 90 15.50 3.17 -14.61
N PRO A 91 15.41 2.09 -15.41
CA PRO A 91 16.58 1.40 -15.91
C PRO A 91 17.41 2.27 -16.86
N MET A 92 16.77 3.13 -17.66
CA MET A 92 17.43 4.00 -18.64
C MET A 92 18.31 5.07 -17.98
N VAL A 93 17.94 5.51 -16.77
CA VAL A 93 18.70 6.49 -15.97
C VAL A 93 19.59 5.84 -14.92
N GLY A 94 19.74 4.51 -14.95
CA GLY A 94 20.63 3.76 -14.05
C GLY A 94 20.12 3.62 -12.61
N TYR A 95 18.85 3.90 -12.37
CA TYR A 95 18.27 3.79 -11.04
C TYR A 95 17.90 2.35 -10.66
N LEU A 96 17.49 1.54 -11.62
CA LEU A 96 17.24 0.11 -11.44
C LEU A 96 18.16 -0.73 -12.35
N PRO A 97 18.62 -1.91 -11.90
CA PRO A 97 19.45 -2.80 -12.71
C PRO A 97 18.69 -3.49 -13.86
N GLY A 98 17.36 -3.35 -13.93
CA GLY A 98 16.53 -3.98 -14.95
C GLY A 98 15.07 -3.52 -14.85
N HIS A 99 14.22 -4.09 -15.69
CA HIS A 99 12.79 -3.78 -15.73
C HIS A 99 12.01 -4.60 -14.71
N MET A 100 10.98 -3.99 -14.14
CA MET A 100 9.98 -4.71 -13.34
C MET A 100 9.14 -5.60 -14.26
N LYS A 101 8.76 -6.79 -13.77
CA LYS A 101 7.97 -7.78 -14.57
C LYS A 101 6.57 -7.29 -14.94
N ALA A 102 5.97 -6.44 -14.10
CA ALA A 102 4.68 -5.84 -14.34
C ALA A 102 4.55 -4.57 -13.50
N GLY A 103 3.86 -3.58 -14.02
CA GLY A 103 3.60 -2.32 -13.33
C GLY A 103 2.65 -2.51 -12.14
N VAL A 104 2.96 -1.89 -11.02
CA VAL A 104 2.12 -1.97 -9.81
C VAL A 104 0.76 -1.32 -10.03
N SER A 105 0.74 -0.17 -10.68
CA SER A 105 -0.49 0.58 -10.97
C SER A 105 -1.44 -0.21 -11.87
N GLU A 106 -0.93 -0.80 -12.96
CA GLU A 106 -1.72 -1.63 -13.87
C GLU A 106 -2.31 -2.85 -13.16
N ARG A 107 -1.52 -3.55 -12.36
CA ARG A 107 -1.98 -4.72 -11.60
C ARG A 107 -3.12 -4.36 -10.65
N LEU A 108 -3.01 -3.23 -9.94
CA LEU A 108 -4.06 -2.75 -9.04
C LEU A 108 -5.33 -2.33 -9.81
N LYS A 109 -5.19 -1.63 -10.94
CA LYS A 109 -6.33 -1.29 -11.81
C LYS A 109 -7.07 -2.52 -12.31
N ASN A 110 -6.36 -3.55 -12.71
CA ASN A 110 -6.95 -4.81 -13.19
C ASN A 110 -7.77 -5.53 -12.11
N LEU A 111 -7.49 -5.27 -10.85
CA LEU A 111 -8.25 -5.78 -9.71
C LEU A 111 -9.41 -4.86 -9.28
N GLY A 112 -9.59 -3.74 -9.95
CA GLY A 112 -10.68 -2.80 -9.68
C GLY A 112 -10.31 -1.58 -8.84
N ALA A 113 -9.03 -1.34 -8.53
CA ALA A 113 -8.60 -0.11 -7.90
C ALA A 113 -8.76 1.11 -8.83
N ILE A 114 -9.05 2.27 -8.26
CA ILE A 114 -9.17 3.54 -8.97
C ILE A 114 -7.92 4.37 -8.67
N ILE A 115 -6.98 4.42 -9.59
CA ILE A 115 -5.73 5.18 -9.44
C ILE A 115 -5.98 6.64 -9.78
N VAL A 116 -5.72 7.54 -8.83
CA VAL A 116 -6.07 8.97 -8.96
C VAL A 116 -4.95 9.83 -9.53
N ASN A 117 -3.72 9.33 -9.61
CA ASN A 117 -2.58 10.07 -10.16
C ASN A 117 -2.02 9.40 -11.41
N THR A 118 -1.42 10.22 -12.28
CA THR A 118 -0.69 9.79 -13.48
C THR A 118 0.80 10.08 -13.40
N GLU A 119 1.21 10.90 -12.44
CA GLU A 119 2.58 11.36 -12.26
C GLU A 119 3.15 10.98 -10.89
N SER A 120 4.46 10.96 -10.80
CA SER A 120 5.21 10.80 -9.56
C SER A 120 5.28 12.14 -8.82
N ASP A 121 4.19 12.54 -8.23
CA ASP A 121 3.98 13.84 -7.59
C ASP A 121 3.68 13.74 -6.09
N ASN A 122 3.16 14.80 -5.49
CA ASN A 122 2.78 14.88 -4.08
C ASN A 122 1.32 14.49 -3.81
N THR A 123 0.64 13.86 -4.76
CA THR A 123 -0.76 13.47 -4.61
C THR A 123 -0.94 12.52 -3.44
N THR A 124 -1.88 12.85 -2.57
CA THR A 124 -2.35 11.98 -1.49
C THR A 124 -3.86 11.82 -1.58
N VAL A 125 -4.37 10.67 -1.14
CA VAL A 125 -5.80 10.42 -1.08
C VAL A 125 -6.15 9.54 0.10
N ARG A 126 -7.26 9.86 0.74
CA ARG A 126 -7.93 8.98 1.68
C ARG A 126 -9.21 8.46 1.04
N ASP A 127 -9.41 7.16 1.06
CA ASP A 127 -10.68 6.53 0.75
C ASP A 127 -11.00 5.52 1.86
N ARG A 128 -12.01 5.84 2.68
CA ARG A 128 -12.41 5.02 3.82
C ARG A 128 -11.23 4.76 4.77
N ASP A 129 -10.81 3.52 4.95
CA ASP A 129 -9.70 3.09 5.81
C ASP A 129 -8.33 3.06 5.11
N LEU A 130 -8.25 3.48 3.86
CA LEU A 130 -7.02 3.51 3.08
C LEU A 130 -6.51 4.94 2.85
N ILE A 131 -5.24 5.19 3.18
CA ILE A 131 -4.57 6.47 2.96
C ILE A 131 -3.30 6.21 2.15
N THR A 132 -3.18 6.83 0.98
CA THR A 132 -2.08 6.56 0.05
C THR A 132 -1.43 7.84 -0.46
N GLY A 133 -0.13 7.76 -0.78
CA GLY A 133 0.66 8.82 -1.41
C GLY A 133 1.39 8.31 -2.65
N ALA A 134 1.44 9.13 -3.70
CA ALA A 134 1.89 8.75 -5.04
C ALA A 134 3.39 8.48 -5.16
N SER A 135 4.22 9.16 -4.38
CA SER A 135 5.68 9.12 -4.54
C SER A 135 6.39 9.63 -3.28
N PRO A 136 7.73 9.58 -3.23
CA PRO A 136 8.48 10.21 -2.14
C PRO A 136 8.15 11.69 -1.94
N LEU A 137 7.74 12.39 -2.99
CA LEU A 137 7.33 13.81 -2.92
C LEU A 137 6.05 14.00 -2.11
N ALA A 138 5.25 12.95 -1.93
CA ALA A 138 4.02 12.96 -1.15
C ALA A 138 4.23 12.66 0.34
N SER A 139 5.45 12.38 0.78
CA SER A 139 5.74 11.90 2.15
C SER A 139 5.23 12.84 3.23
N ASP A 140 5.49 14.15 3.10
CA ASP A 140 5.06 15.15 4.07
C ASP A 140 3.53 15.30 4.11
N GLU A 141 2.90 15.43 2.94
CA GLU A 141 1.45 15.54 2.83
C GLU A 141 0.73 14.27 3.31
N LEU A 142 1.29 13.09 3.02
CA LEU A 142 0.77 11.82 3.51
C LEU A 142 0.83 11.76 5.05
N GLY A 143 1.96 12.16 5.64
CA GLY A 143 2.13 12.19 7.07
C GLY A 143 1.11 13.12 7.75
N LYS A 144 0.91 14.32 7.19
CA LYS A 144 -0.09 15.29 7.69
C LYS A 144 -1.52 14.74 7.56
N LEU A 145 -1.87 14.17 6.42
CA LEU A 145 -3.18 13.57 6.17
C LEU A 145 -3.44 12.41 7.14
N ALA A 146 -2.48 11.51 7.29
CA ALA A 146 -2.58 10.38 8.20
C ALA A 146 -2.73 10.83 9.66
N ALA A 147 -1.87 11.75 10.12
CA ALA A 147 -1.92 12.27 11.49
C ALA A 147 -3.27 12.94 11.78
N SER A 148 -3.72 13.83 10.90
CA SER A 148 -5.01 14.52 11.08
C SER A 148 -6.19 13.57 11.07
N THR A 149 -6.13 12.53 10.24
CA THR A 149 -7.18 11.49 10.15
C THR A 149 -7.21 10.66 11.43
N LEU A 150 -6.07 10.15 11.88
CA LEU A 150 -5.97 9.33 13.08
C LEU A 150 -6.41 10.10 14.33
N LEU A 151 -6.02 11.36 14.47
CA LEU A 151 -6.42 12.21 15.61
C LEU A 151 -7.92 12.47 15.68
N LYS A 152 -8.63 12.46 14.55
CA LYS A 152 -10.08 12.66 14.51
C LYS A 152 -10.89 11.38 14.74
N GLU A 153 -10.34 10.24 14.35
CA GLU A 153 -11.06 8.97 14.27
C GLU A 153 -10.76 8.03 15.45
N ILE A 154 -9.74 8.35 16.24
CA ILE A 154 -9.37 7.55 17.41
C ILE A 154 -10.20 7.93 18.66
#